data_0c7ac0c96c15103c32be82cda401f869
#
_entry.id   0c7ac0c96c15103c32be82cda401f869
#
_cell.length_a   1.000
_cell.length_b   1.000
_cell.length_c   1.000
_cell.angle_alpha   90.00
_cell.angle_beta   90.00
_cell.angle_gamma   90.00
#
_symmetry.space_group_name_H-M   'P 1'
#
loop_
_entity.id
_entity.type
_entity.pdbx_description
1 polymer ?
#
loop_
_entity_poly.entity_id
_entity_poly.type
_entity_poly.pdbx_seq_one_letter_code
_entity_poly.pdbx_strand_id
1 'polypeptide(L)'
;LSIMDSIKGMQTALNSTTQVIGELNMSDIHKPANIQLLQQKMMIDCDTTLQTLLSPSDYDTVNKFTKEYLNFDLSQMPKVKPAFISNNAVVVIYMKHIGNFNPQEQLDSYFQKQGTEKGKKIEALETLDFQLNILYNSSSLQRQAQLLVCALNDLPQIIDSTKRLSVAYMTQDLNLMQQIAEERQGNSCDPSA
;
A
#
# COMPACT_ATOMS: atom_id res chain seq x y z
N LEU A 1 -10.89 -14.18 9.97
CA LEU A 1 -12.16 -14.83 10.36
C LEU A 1 -12.78 -14.17 11.59
N SER A 2 -12.01 -13.84 12.60
CA SER A 2 -12.51 -13.34 13.87
C SER A 2 -13.16 -11.96 13.82
N ILE A 3 -12.70 -11.06 12.95
CA ILE A 3 -13.23 -9.69 12.87
C ILE A 3 -14.68 -9.68 12.41
N MET A 4 -15.02 -10.51 11.43
CA MET A 4 -16.39 -10.57 10.89
C MET A 4 -17.39 -11.14 11.86
N ASP A 5 -16.95 -12.10 12.66
CA ASP A 5 -17.78 -12.72 13.71
C ASP A 5 -17.93 -11.81 14.93
N SER A 6 -16.97 -10.89 15.14
CA SER A 6 -16.96 -9.95 16.27
C SER A 6 -17.77 -8.68 16.02
N ILE A 7 -18.06 -8.32 14.76
CA ILE A 7 -18.88 -7.15 14.43
C ILE A 7 -20.36 -7.56 14.40
N LYS A 8 -21.07 -7.20 15.47
CA LYS A 8 -22.49 -7.51 15.61
C LYS A 8 -23.32 -6.96 14.43
N GLY A 9 -24.09 -7.82 13.81
CA GLY A 9 -24.99 -7.45 12.71
C GLY A 9 -24.37 -7.44 11.32
N MET A 10 -23.05 -7.59 11.18
CA MET A 10 -22.35 -7.56 9.88
C MET A 10 -22.89 -8.61 8.91
N GLN A 11 -23.02 -9.85 9.37
CA GLN A 11 -23.54 -10.94 8.56
C GLN A 11 -25.01 -10.72 8.15
N THR A 12 -25.82 -10.15 9.05
CA THR A 12 -27.21 -9.78 8.76
C THR A 12 -27.27 -8.68 7.71
N ALA A 13 -26.44 -7.63 7.85
CA ALA A 13 -26.35 -6.56 6.88
C ALA A 13 -25.93 -7.09 5.49
N LEU A 14 -24.88 -7.91 5.44
CA LEU A 14 -24.47 -8.54 4.18
C LEU A 14 -25.59 -9.37 3.56
N ASN A 15 -26.35 -10.13 4.37
CA ASN A 15 -27.44 -10.95 3.84
C ASN A 15 -28.59 -10.12 3.28
N SER A 16 -28.86 -8.94 3.84
CA SER A 16 -29.96 -8.06 3.41
C SER A 16 -29.64 -7.23 2.14
N THR A 17 -28.38 -7.15 1.72
CA THR A 17 -28.00 -6.42 0.51
C THR A 17 -28.25 -7.26 -0.76
N THR A 18 -28.43 -6.60 -1.90
CA THR A 18 -28.57 -7.24 -3.23
C THR A 18 -27.27 -7.21 -4.02
N GLN A 19 -26.33 -6.36 -3.63
CA GLN A 19 -25.05 -6.17 -4.30
C GLN A 19 -23.94 -5.88 -3.31
N VAL A 20 -22.70 -6.11 -3.71
CA VAL A 20 -21.48 -5.73 -3.03
C VAL A 20 -20.68 -4.82 -3.95
N ILE A 21 -20.30 -3.64 -3.46
CA ILE A 21 -19.54 -2.65 -4.20
C ILE A 21 -18.21 -2.46 -3.47
N GLY A 22 -17.10 -2.65 -4.17
CA GLY A 22 -15.74 -2.38 -3.66
C GLY A 22 -15.07 -1.25 -4.44
N GLU A 23 -13.88 -0.84 -4.03
CA GLU A 23 -13.06 0.07 -4.83
C GLU A 23 -12.71 -0.58 -6.17
N LEU A 24 -12.22 -1.82 -6.13
CA LEU A 24 -11.93 -2.65 -7.30
C LEU A 24 -12.75 -3.95 -7.26
N ASN A 25 -12.94 -4.54 -8.43
CA ASN A 25 -13.37 -5.93 -8.49
C ASN A 25 -12.14 -6.83 -8.27
N MET A 26 -12.05 -7.46 -7.10
CA MET A 26 -10.90 -8.26 -6.70
C MET A 26 -10.66 -9.46 -7.61
N SER A 27 -11.70 -10.00 -8.25
CA SER A 27 -11.56 -11.09 -9.21
C SER A 27 -10.82 -10.66 -10.48
N ASP A 28 -10.86 -9.36 -10.81
CA ASP A 28 -10.23 -8.82 -12.01
C ASP A 28 -8.71 -8.66 -11.88
N ILE A 29 -8.21 -8.46 -10.65
CA ILE A 29 -6.78 -8.25 -10.39
C ILE A 29 -5.93 -9.42 -10.91
N HIS A 30 -6.43 -10.64 -10.82
CA HIS A 30 -5.72 -11.84 -11.22
C HIS A 30 -5.85 -12.19 -12.72
N LYS A 31 -6.57 -11.40 -13.51
CA LYS A 31 -6.65 -11.61 -14.96
C LYS A 31 -5.28 -11.33 -15.61
N PRO A 32 -4.82 -12.15 -16.57
CA PRO A 32 -3.49 -11.98 -17.19
C PRO A 32 -3.22 -10.58 -17.72
N ALA A 33 -4.20 -9.95 -18.36
CA ALA A 33 -4.08 -8.58 -18.87
C ALA A 33 -3.85 -7.56 -17.73
N ASN A 34 -4.48 -7.74 -16.58
CA ASN A 34 -4.36 -6.87 -15.43
C ASN A 34 -3.03 -7.08 -14.67
N ILE A 35 -2.53 -8.31 -14.62
CA ILE A 35 -1.17 -8.58 -14.13
C ILE A 35 -0.13 -7.90 -15.02
N GLN A 36 -0.28 -7.97 -16.33
CA GLN A 36 0.60 -7.28 -17.28
C GLN A 36 0.52 -5.76 -17.12
N LEU A 37 -0.69 -5.21 -16.96
CA LEU A 37 -0.89 -3.78 -16.72
C LEU A 37 -0.19 -3.33 -15.43
N LEU A 38 -0.34 -4.08 -14.33
CA LEU A 38 0.35 -3.81 -13.07
C LEU A 38 1.87 -3.78 -13.28
N GLN A 39 2.43 -4.80 -13.94
CA GLN A 39 3.87 -4.86 -14.24
C GLN A 39 4.35 -3.65 -15.05
N GLN A 40 3.57 -3.24 -16.05
CA GLN A 40 3.89 -2.04 -16.85
C GLN A 40 3.86 -0.76 -16.00
N LYS A 41 2.81 -0.57 -15.20
CA LYS A 41 2.63 0.66 -14.42
C LYS A 41 3.66 0.84 -13.31
N MET A 42 4.16 -0.25 -12.72
CA MET A 42 5.18 -0.19 -11.66
C MET A 42 6.60 0.03 -12.19
N MET A 43 6.81 -0.07 -13.51
CA MET A 43 8.14 0.10 -14.13
C MET A 43 8.29 1.48 -14.78
N ILE A 44 9.54 1.98 -14.79
CA ILE A 44 9.93 3.20 -15.50
C ILE A 44 9.95 2.89 -16.99
N ASP A 45 9.22 3.66 -17.78
CA ASP A 45 8.98 3.45 -19.22
C ASP A 45 9.95 4.23 -20.13
N CYS A 46 10.88 4.99 -19.56
CA CYS A 46 11.92 5.77 -20.27
C CYS A 46 13.32 5.22 -19.99
N ASP A 47 14.37 5.88 -20.51
CA ASP A 47 15.77 5.46 -20.35
C ASP A 47 16.34 5.70 -18.94
N THR A 48 15.58 6.32 -18.06
CA THR A 48 15.94 6.53 -16.65
C THR A 48 15.94 5.23 -15.86
N THR A 49 16.83 5.12 -14.90
CA THR A 49 16.89 4.03 -13.91
C THR A 49 16.96 4.61 -12.51
N LEU A 50 16.72 3.78 -11.48
CA LEU A 50 16.93 4.22 -10.09
C LEU A 50 18.36 4.71 -9.84
N GLN A 51 19.36 4.09 -10.49
CA GLN A 51 20.75 4.49 -10.34
C GLN A 51 21.03 5.89 -10.92
N THR A 52 20.33 6.28 -11.99
CA THR A 52 20.48 7.62 -12.58
C THR A 52 19.60 8.67 -11.89
N LEU A 53 18.55 8.23 -11.20
CA LEU A 53 17.59 9.08 -10.52
C LEU A 53 18.03 9.47 -9.10
N LEU A 54 18.80 8.62 -8.44
CA LEU A 54 19.26 8.76 -7.05
C LEU A 54 20.74 9.15 -7.00
N SER A 55 21.15 9.89 -5.97
CA SER A 55 22.57 10.00 -5.65
C SER A 55 23.15 8.65 -5.22
N PRO A 56 24.49 8.44 -5.28
CA PRO A 56 25.08 7.16 -4.84
C PRO A 56 24.69 6.80 -3.39
N SER A 57 24.69 7.76 -2.47
CA SER A 57 24.31 7.53 -1.06
C SER A 57 22.84 7.18 -0.91
N ASP A 58 21.96 7.83 -1.68
CA ASP A 58 20.52 7.55 -1.67
C ASP A 58 20.23 6.17 -2.26
N TYR A 59 20.92 5.82 -3.35
CA TYR A 59 20.81 4.50 -3.94
C TYR A 59 21.18 3.40 -2.94
N ASP A 60 22.28 3.58 -2.19
CA ASP A 60 22.69 2.63 -1.15
C ASP A 60 21.66 2.52 -0.03
N THR A 61 21.06 3.65 0.39
CA THR A 61 19.99 3.69 1.39
C THR A 61 18.77 2.90 0.92
N VAL A 62 18.30 3.16 -0.30
CA VAL A 62 17.15 2.47 -0.89
C VAL A 62 17.46 0.98 -1.10
N ASN A 63 18.67 0.64 -1.60
CA ASN A 63 19.09 -0.73 -1.83
C ASN A 63 19.18 -1.54 -0.53
N LYS A 64 19.67 -0.94 0.55
CA LYS A 64 19.67 -1.56 1.88
C LYS A 64 18.24 -1.89 2.33
N PHE A 65 17.32 -0.95 2.17
CA PHE A 65 15.92 -1.15 2.52
C PHE A 65 15.29 -2.28 1.67
N THR A 66 15.46 -2.26 0.36
CA THR A 66 14.86 -3.29 -0.52
C THR A 66 15.41 -4.68 -0.24
N LYS A 67 16.70 -4.81 0.06
CA LYS A 67 17.29 -6.10 0.49
C LYS A 67 16.73 -6.58 1.82
N GLU A 68 16.59 -5.68 2.79
CA GLU A 68 16.19 -6.05 4.15
C GLU A 68 14.69 -6.32 4.29
N TYR A 69 13.86 -5.57 3.55
CA TYR A 69 12.40 -5.58 3.72
C TYR A 69 11.65 -6.20 2.54
N LEU A 70 12.18 -6.09 1.32
CA LEU A 70 11.51 -6.56 0.11
C LEU A 70 12.20 -7.76 -0.54
N ASN A 71 13.35 -8.20 0.01
CA ASN A 71 14.12 -9.37 -0.43
C ASN A 71 14.62 -9.29 -1.88
N PHE A 72 14.94 -8.10 -2.39
CA PHE A 72 15.59 -7.95 -3.69
C PHE A 72 16.66 -6.86 -3.69
N ASP A 73 17.67 -7.01 -4.58
CA ASP A 73 18.68 -5.99 -4.85
C ASP A 73 18.17 -5.07 -5.97
N LEU A 74 18.38 -3.75 -5.85
CA LEU A 74 17.95 -2.79 -6.87
C LEU A 74 18.55 -3.07 -8.25
N SER A 75 19.73 -3.68 -8.32
CA SER A 75 20.35 -4.08 -9.59
C SER A 75 19.53 -5.11 -10.36
N GLN A 76 18.69 -5.89 -9.67
CA GLN A 76 17.78 -6.87 -10.28
C GLN A 76 16.54 -6.21 -10.89
N MET A 77 16.17 -5.03 -10.39
CA MET A 77 15.02 -4.26 -10.85
C MET A 77 15.36 -2.77 -11.07
N PRO A 78 16.32 -2.45 -11.95
CA PRO A 78 16.87 -1.09 -12.08
C PRO A 78 15.83 -0.07 -12.55
N LYS A 79 14.75 -0.51 -13.16
CA LYS A 79 13.66 0.32 -13.68
C LYS A 79 12.39 0.28 -12.82
N VAL A 80 12.43 -0.25 -11.61
CA VAL A 80 11.26 -0.18 -10.71
C VAL A 80 11.03 1.28 -10.29
N LYS A 81 9.77 1.73 -10.27
CA LYS A 81 9.43 3.08 -9.82
C LYS A 81 9.66 3.24 -8.32
N PRO A 82 10.15 4.40 -7.85
CA PRO A 82 10.25 4.67 -6.41
C PRO A 82 8.92 4.50 -5.68
N ALA A 83 7.80 4.88 -6.31
CA ALA A 83 6.45 4.70 -5.75
C ALA A 83 6.12 3.23 -5.45
N PHE A 84 6.63 2.25 -6.23
CA PHE A 84 6.46 0.84 -5.91
C PHE A 84 7.10 0.48 -4.57
N ILE A 85 8.32 0.97 -4.34
CA ILE A 85 9.03 0.73 -3.07
C ILE A 85 8.28 1.40 -1.91
N SER A 86 7.88 2.68 -2.08
CA SER A 86 7.16 3.45 -1.06
C SER A 86 5.82 2.81 -0.69
N ASN A 87 5.02 2.40 -1.68
CA ASN A 87 3.70 1.81 -1.45
C ASN A 87 3.79 0.45 -0.74
N ASN A 88 4.85 -0.31 -0.97
CA ASN A 88 5.07 -1.58 -0.27
C ASN A 88 5.76 -1.40 1.09
N ALA A 89 6.46 -0.29 1.31
CA ALA A 89 7.24 -0.07 2.54
C ALA A 89 6.37 -0.17 3.80
N VAL A 90 5.20 0.46 3.82
CA VAL A 90 4.29 0.44 4.97
C VAL A 90 3.86 -0.98 5.31
N VAL A 91 3.50 -1.77 4.31
CA VAL A 91 3.05 -3.16 4.49
C VAL A 91 4.17 -4.03 5.04
N VAL A 92 5.37 -3.96 4.45
CA VAL A 92 6.49 -4.81 4.91
C VAL A 92 7.04 -4.38 6.26
N ILE A 93 7.01 -3.08 6.59
CA ILE A 93 7.33 -2.59 7.93
C ILE A 93 6.33 -3.14 8.96
N TYR A 94 5.04 -3.07 8.64
CA TYR A 94 3.99 -3.63 9.49
C TYR A 94 4.21 -5.13 9.72
N MET A 95 4.41 -5.90 8.65
CA MET A 95 4.65 -7.34 8.73
C MET A 95 5.86 -7.69 9.59
N LYS A 96 6.96 -6.94 9.45
CA LYS A 96 8.21 -7.22 10.17
C LYS A 96 8.19 -6.82 11.64
N HIS A 97 7.52 -5.72 11.99
CA HIS A 97 7.61 -5.10 13.32
C HIS A 97 6.37 -5.27 14.19
N ILE A 98 5.22 -5.57 13.60
CA ILE A 98 3.95 -5.76 14.31
C ILE A 98 3.48 -7.21 14.15
N GLY A 99 3.57 -7.76 12.94
CA GLY A 99 3.13 -9.11 12.63
C GLY A 99 1.62 -9.23 12.43
N ASN A 100 1.13 -10.46 12.39
CA ASN A 100 -0.30 -10.79 12.25
C ASN A 100 -0.99 -10.22 11.00
N PHE A 101 -0.24 -9.91 9.93
CA PHE A 101 -0.79 -9.53 8.65
C PHE A 101 -1.00 -10.75 7.78
N ASN A 102 -2.24 -11.00 7.40
CA ASN A 102 -2.58 -12.03 6.43
C ASN A 102 -3.14 -11.39 5.15
N PRO A 103 -2.38 -11.37 4.04
CA PRO A 103 -2.84 -10.75 2.79
C PRO A 103 -4.05 -11.46 2.17
N GLN A 104 -4.37 -12.68 2.62
CA GLN A 104 -5.54 -13.44 2.17
C GLN A 104 -6.84 -13.03 2.91
N GLU A 105 -6.72 -12.26 4.00
CA GLU A 105 -7.85 -11.87 4.84
C GLU A 105 -8.23 -10.38 4.65
N GLN A 106 -8.11 -9.87 3.44
CA GLN A 106 -8.56 -8.52 3.10
C GLN A 106 -10.09 -8.44 3.11
N LEU A 107 -10.64 -7.39 3.72
CA LEU A 107 -12.08 -7.20 3.86
C LEU A 107 -12.80 -7.14 2.51
N ASP A 108 -12.24 -6.41 1.55
CA ASP A 108 -12.82 -6.30 0.20
C ASP A 108 -12.93 -7.66 -0.48
N SER A 109 -11.85 -8.45 -0.45
CA SER A 109 -11.84 -9.80 -0.99
C SER A 109 -12.85 -10.71 -0.27
N TYR A 110 -12.96 -10.60 1.05
CA TYR A 110 -13.90 -11.36 1.84
C TYR A 110 -15.35 -11.03 1.46
N PHE A 111 -15.73 -9.76 1.44
CA PHE A 111 -17.09 -9.36 1.13
C PHE A 111 -17.49 -9.69 -0.30
N GLN A 112 -16.61 -9.49 -1.27
CA GLN A 112 -16.88 -9.82 -2.67
C GLN A 112 -17.02 -11.33 -2.84
N LYS A 113 -16.17 -12.13 -2.20
CA LYS A 113 -16.29 -13.59 -2.20
C LYS A 113 -17.63 -14.04 -1.61
N GLN A 114 -17.99 -13.55 -0.42
CA GLN A 114 -19.26 -13.86 0.22
C GLN A 114 -20.46 -13.39 -0.62
N GLY A 115 -20.35 -12.24 -1.27
CA GLY A 115 -21.37 -11.77 -2.20
C GLY A 115 -21.54 -12.70 -3.40
N THR A 116 -20.44 -13.11 -4.01
CA THR A 116 -20.43 -14.04 -5.15
C THR A 116 -21.05 -15.39 -4.79
N GLU A 117 -20.66 -15.97 -3.64
CA GLU A 117 -21.21 -17.23 -3.14
C GLU A 117 -22.73 -17.18 -2.89
N LYS A 118 -23.25 -15.99 -2.60
CA LYS A 118 -24.69 -15.72 -2.39
C LYS A 118 -25.41 -15.23 -3.66
N GLY A 119 -24.75 -15.27 -4.79
CA GLY A 119 -25.35 -14.82 -6.08
C GLY A 119 -25.62 -13.33 -6.17
N LYS A 120 -24.95 -12.50 -5.36
CA LYS A 120 -25.08 -11.06 -5.38
C LYS A 120 -24.28 -10.45 -6.55
N LYS A 121 -24.72 -9.28 -7.01
CA LYS A 121 -23.98 -8.50 -8.00
C LYS A 121 -22.71 -7.94 -7.34
N ILE A 122 -21.56 -8.10 -7.99
CA ILE A 122 -20.29 -7.49 -7.58
C ILE A 122 -19.98 -6.34 -8.53
N GLU A 123 -19.76 -5.16 -7.99
CA GLU A 123 -19.41 -3.95 -8.75
C GLU A 123 -18.17 -3.30 -8.17
N ALA A 124 -17.52 -2.47 -8.97
CA ALA A 124 -16.38 -1.66 -8.59
C ALA A 124 -16.67 -0.19 -8.84
N LEU A 125 -16.17 0.68 -7.95
CA LEU A 125 -16.24 2.13 -8.11
C LEU A 125 -15.21 2.65 -9.10
N GLU A 126 -14.06 1.96 -9.20
CA GLU A 126 -12.91 2.37 -9.99
C GLU A 126 -12.41 1.23 -10.87
N THR A 127 -11.63 1.60 -11.89
CA THR A 127 -10.89 0.65 -12.69
C THR A 127 -9.49 0.42 -12.11
N LEU A 128 -8.93 -0.77 -12.34
CA LEU A 128 -7.55 -1.05 -11.95
C LEU A 128 -6.56 -0.07 -12.59
N ASP A 129 -6.74 0.29 -13.86
CA ASP A 129 -5.86 1.27 -14.54
C ASP A 129 -5.90 2.63 -13.86
N PHE A 130 -7.07 3.09 -13.44
CA PHE A 130 -7.21 4.36 -12.70
C PHE A 130 -6.45 4.32 -11.37
N GLN A 131 -6.64 3.30 -10.55
CA GLN A 131 -5.92 3.16 -9.29
C GLN A 131 -4.41 3.03 -9.49
N LEU A 132 -3.95 2.24 -10.46
CA LEU A 132 -2.53 2.11 -10.76
C LEU A 132 -1.91 3.43 -11.25
N ASN A 133 -2.67 4.27 -11.95
CA ASN A 133 -2.20 5.61 -12.34
C ASN A 133 -2.05 6.52 -11.10
N ILE A 134 -2.97 6.48 -10.14
CA ILE A 134 -2.83 7.20 -8.88
C ILE A 134 -1.60 6.70 -8.12
N LEU A 135 -1.44 5.40 -7.96
CA LEU A 135 -0.36 4.81 -7.16
C LEU A 135 1.04 5.03 -7.74
N TYR A 136 1.17 5.05 -9.09
CA TYR A 136 2.48 5.02 -9.73
C TYR A 136 2.78 6.21 -10.65
N ASN A 137 1.79 7.04 -10.99
CA ASN A 137 1.94 8.12 -11.96
C ASN A 137 1.39 9.47 -11.47
N SER A 138 0.93 9.60 -10.23
CA SER A 138 0.39 10.85 -9.68
C SER A 138 1.45 11.93 -9.47
N SER A 139 2.73 11.57 -9.46
CA SER A 139 3.85 12.50 -9.34
C SER A 139 5.01 12.08 -10.24
N SER A 140 5.92 13.06 -10.51
CA SER A 140 7.10 12.79 -11.32
C SER A 140 8.04 11.77 -10.66
N LEU A 141 8.83 11.04 -11.44
CA LEU A 141 9.84 10.10 -10.94
C LEU A 141 10.81 10.74 -9.95
N GLN A 142 11.22 11.99 -10.23
CA GLN A 142 12.07 12.76 -9.33
C GLN A 142 11.41 12.99 -7.97
N ARG A 143 10.12 13.38 -7.98
CA ARG A 143 9.36 13.58 -6.74
C ARG A 143 9.16 12.27 -5.96
N GLN A 144 8.84 11.20 -6.64
CA GLN A 144 8.74 9.87 -6.03
C GLN A 144 10.05 9.45 -5.35
N ALA A 145 11.20 9.69 -6.01
CA ALA A 145 12.52 9.40 -5.48
C ALA A 145 12.83 10.22 -4.22
N GLN A 146 12.56 11.53 -4.26
CA GLN A 146 12.75 12.43 -3.12
C GLN A 146 11.94 11.97 -1.90
N LEU A 147 10.65 11.68 -2.10
CA LEU A 147 9.77 11.20 -1.03
C LEU A 147 10.22 9.86 -0.45
N LEU A 148 10.63 8.93 -1.31
CA LEU A 148 11.15 7.63 -0.88
C LEU A 148 12.39 7.79 -0.01
N VAL A 149 13.41 8.52 -0.48
CA VAL A 149 14.67 8.72 0.23
C VAL A 149 14.42 9.41 1.57
N CYS A 150 13.60 10.44 1.57
CA CYS A 150 13.26 11.16 2.78
C CYS A 150 12.59 10.24 3.82
N ALA A 151 11.62 9.45 3.39
CA ALA A 151 10.96 8.47 4.26
C ALA A 151 11.95 7.43 4.83
N LEU A 152 12.88 6.94 4.00
CA LEU A 152 13.84 5.94 4.45
C LEU A 152 14.94 6.50 5.37
N ASN A 153 15.28 7.78 5.24
CA ASN A 153 16.18 8.45 6.17
C ASN A 153 15.57 8.58 7.58
N ASP A 154 14.25 8.57 7.67
CA ASP A 154 13.49 8.63 8.94
C ASP A 154 12.83 7.28 9.30
N LEU A 155 13.38 6.18 8.79
CA LEU A 155 12.83 4.84 8.98
C LEU A 155 12.53 4.46 10.44
N PRO A 156 13.41 4.79 11.43
CA PRO A 156 13.11 4.50 12.84
C PRO A 156 11.81 5.18 13.32
N GLN A 157 11.56 6.42 12.93
CA GLN A 157 10.34 7.15 13.30
C GLN A 157 9.12 6.56 12.58
N ILE A 158 9.27 6.14 11.33
CA ILE A 158 8.18 5.47 10.60
C ILE A 158 7.79 4.16 11.29
N ILE A 159 8.78 3.37 11.73
CA ILE A 159 8.54 2.13 12.48
C ILE A 159 7.80 2.43 13.80
N ASP A 160 8.27 3.41 14.56
CA ASP A 160 7.64 3.81 15.82
C ASP A 160 6.21 4.28 15.61
N SER A 161 6.00 5.22 14.70
CA SER A 161 4.65 5.74 14.39
C SER A 161 3.71 4.66 13.85
N THR A 162 4.23 3.67 13.11
CA THR A 162 3.43 2.54 12.64
C THR A 162 2.98 1.64 13.80
N LYS A 163 3.85 1.38 14.77
CA LYS A 163 3.50 0.64 15.99
C LYS A 163 2.46 1.38 16.82
N ARG A 164 2.68 2.67 17.08
CA ARG A 164 1.74 3.52 17.82
C ARG A 164 0.38 3.61 17.13
N LEU A 165 0.36 3.76 15.82
CA LEU A 165 -0.88 3.80 15.03
C LEU A 165 -1.64 2.47 15.11
N SER A 166 -0.94 1.34 15.06
CA SER A 166 -1.55 0.02 15.25
C SER A 166 -2.22 -0.11 16.61
N VAL A 167 -1.56 0.34 17.69
CA VAL A 167 -2.13 0.35 19.04
C VAL A 167 -3.35 1.28 19.11
N ALA A 168 -3.22 2.51 18.62
CA ALA A 168 -4.32 3.48 18.61
C ALA A 168 -5.56 2.95 17.85
N TYR A 169 -5.34 2.29 16.72
CA TYR A 169 -6.41 1.67 15.94
C TYR A 169 -7.10 0.54 16.73
N MET A 170 -6.32 -0.35 17.34
CA MET A 170 -6.86 -1.48 18.13
C MET A 170 -7.61 -1.04 19.38
N THR A 171 -7.20 0.08 19.99
CA THR A 171 -7.86 0.68 21.16
C THR A 171 -8.94 1.69 20.79
N GLN A 172 -9.18 1.94 19.50
CA GLN A 172 -10.12 2.92 18.98
C GLN A 172 -9.86 4.35 19.49
N ASP A 173 -8.60 4.69 19.73
CA ASP A 173 -8.17 6.02 20.21
C ASP A 173 -7.96 6.98 19.03
N LEU A 174 -9.05 7.64 18.64
CA LEU A 174 -9.04 8.61 17.54
C LEU A 174 -8.15 9.82 17.81
N ASN A 175 -8.04 10.25 19.07
CA ASN A 175 -7.19 11.38 19.43
C ASN A 175 -5.70 11.05 19.23
N LEU A 176 -5.28 9.86 19.65
CA LEU A 176 -3.92 9.39 19.42
C LEU A 176 -3.65 9.19 17.92
N MET A 177 -4.61 8.68 17.16
CA MET A 177 -4.47 8.56 15.69
C MET A 177 -4.27 9.93 15.05
N GLN A 178 -5.05 10.93 15.43
CA GLN A 178 -4.91 12.31 14.95
C GLN A 178 -3.54 12.89 15.32
N GLN A 179 -3.14 12.76 16.58
CA GLN A 179 -1.82 13.23 17.05
C GLN A 179 -0.67 12.63 16.22
N ILE A 180 -0.69 11.31 15.96
CA ILE A 180 0.34 10.64 15.15
C ILE A 180 0.32 11.17 13.71
N ALA A 181 -0.84 11.46 13.14
CA ALA A 181 -0.95 12.04 11.80
C ALA A 181 -0.35 13.46 11.75
N GLU A 182 -0.59 14.29 12.75
CA GLU A 182 -0.05 15.64 12.86
C GLU A 182 1.48 15.63 13.05
N GLU A 183 2.01 14.72 13.88
CA GLU A 183 3.45 14.51 14.05
C GLU A 183 4.12 14.16 12.70
N ARG A 184 3.47 13.32 11.88
CA ARG A 184 3.97 12.97 10.54
C ARG A 184 3.95 14.16 9.58
N GLN A 185 2.94 15.01 9.62
CA GLN A 185 2.87 16.21 8.79
C GLN A 185 3.98 17.22 9.14
N GLY A 186 4.29 17.40 10.42
CA GLY A 186 5.35 18.30 10.88
C GLY A 186 6.76 17.86 10.45
N ASN A 187 6.96 16.56 10.22
CA ASN A 187 8.21 15.98 9.75
C ASN A 187 8.14 15.59 8.26
N SER A 188 7.15 16.12 7.53
CA SER A 188 6.92 15.71 6.16
C SER A 188 8.06 16.15 5.26
N CYS A 189 8.48 15.24 4.41
CA CYS A 189 9.44 15.50 3.33
C CYS A 189 8.80 16.32 2.19
N ASP A 190 7.66 16.92 2.42
CA ASP A 190 6.98 17.77 1.46
C ASP A 190 7.40 19.22 1.66
N PRO A 191 8.23 19.81 0.78
CA PRO A 191 8.64 21.21 0.86
C PRO A 191 7.49 22.19 0.61
N SER A 192 6.29 21.70 0.27
CA SER A 192 5.07 22.49 0.10
C SER A 192 4.11 22.43 1.30
N ALA A 193 4.49 21.70 2.35
CA ALA A 193 3.74 21.61 3.59
C ALA A 193 4.11 22.72 4.57
#